data_c83acb1824dd22386d9888884ce58dc5
#
_entry.id   c83acb1824dd22386d9888884ce58dc5
#
_cell.length_a   1.000
_cell.length_b   1.000
_cell.length_c   1.000
_cell.angle_alpha   90.00
_cell.angle_beta   90.00
_cell.angle_gamma   90.00
#
_symmetry.space_group_name_H-M   'P 1'
#
loop_
_entity.id
_entity.type
_entity.pdbx_description
1 polymer ?
#
loop_
_entity_poly.entity_id
_entity_poly.type
_entity_poly.pdbx_seq_one_letter_code
_entity_poly.pdbx_strand_id
1 'polypeptide(L)'
;MILTVLVQVLFAVHVHRTGRNTYWMYLILMVPVMGCLIYFVAEVLPELVRGPAGKHARKSFLAMLDPEKDFRDAKYAFDTAPTVANRIRLAQILTARGDYDAVIALLEPALTNHFADDIMLLEGLAYAYYDKGDFRNALAYIHKIYDRKDAEPQDYIKLLRARTYIALNELATARAELTRLVDFYTGEEARITLAQLLLRMGANDEARAIYLDIVTRARHAPKYYQKTEKQWIAIAQAALK
;
A
#
# COMPACT_ATOMS: atom_id res chain seq x y z
N MET A 1 -18.57 11.71 -40.44
CA MET A 1 -20.02 11.69 -40.17
C MET A 1 -20.43 10.61 -39.17
N ILE A 2 -20.13 9.31 -39.37
CA ILE A 2 -20.57 8.22 -38.46
C ILE A 2 -20.06 8.41 -37.02
N LEU A 3 -18.79 8.80 -36.85
CA LEU A 3 -18.19 9.02 -35.52
C LEU A 3 -18.88 10.16 -34.74
N THR A 4 -19.27 11.23 -35.45
CA THR A 4 -19.95 12.38 -34.82
C THR A 4 -21.34 11.99 -34.29
N VAL A 5 -22.08 11.20 -35.06
CA VAL A 5 -23.41 10.67 -34.67
C VAL A 5 -23.26 9.72 -33.47
N LEU A 6 -22.25 8.87 -33.46
CA LEU A 6 -21.97 7.96 -32.32
C LEU A 6 -21.71 8.75 -31.02
N VAL A 7 -20.91 9.80 -31.08
CA VAL A 7 -20.60 10.67 -29.93
C VAL A 7 -21.85 11.41 -29.47
N GLN A 8 -22.69 11.92 -30.38
CA GLN A 8 -23.97 12.56 -30.03
C GLN A 8 -24.92 11.59 -29.30
N VAL A 9 -25.06 10.36 -29.81
CA VAL A 9 -25.90 9.34 -29.18
C VAL A 9 -25.38 8.99 -27.78
N LEU A 10 -24.06 8.86 -27.62
CA LEU A 10 -23.42 8.58 -26.33
C LEU A 10 -23.73 9.67 -25.31
N PHE A 11 -23.58 10.94 -25.67
CA PHE A 11 -23.90 12.05 -24.77
C PHE A 11 -25.40 12.24 -24.54
N ALA A 12 -26.26 11.99 -25.52
CA ALA A 12 -27.72 12.03 -25.33
C ALA A 12 -28.18 10.94 -24.32
N VAL A 13 -27.62 9.72 -24.43
CA VAL A 13 -27.84 8.65 -23.46
C VAL A 13 -27.30 9.02 -22.08
N HIS A 14 -26.15 9.68 -22.01
CA HIS A 14 -25.57 10.13 -20.74
C HIS A 14 -26.46 11.19 -20.08
N VAL A 15 -26.98 12.19 -20.81
CA VAL A 15 -27.92 13.20 -20.30
C VAL A 15 -29.17 12.53 -19.74
N HIS A 16 -29.73 11.57 -20.47
CA HIS A 16 -30.93 10.84 -20.05
C HIS A 16 -30.71 10.00 -18.78
N ARG A 17 -29.59 9.26 -18.70
CA ARG A 17 -29.25 8.41 -17.55
C ARG A 17 -28.91 9.19 -16.29
N THR A 18 -28.31 10.37 -16.43
CA THR A 18 -27.91 11.19 -15.29
C THR A 18 -29.00 12.16 -14.82
N GLY A 19 -30.20 12.12 -15.45
CA GLY A 19 -31.33 12.98 -15.08
C GLY A 19 -31.06 14.47 -15.24
N ARG A 20 -30.14 14.86 -16.12
CA ARG A 20 -29.78 16.26 -16.37
C ARG A 20 -30.83 16.98 -17.20
N ASN A 21 -30.75 18.32 -17.17
CA ASN A 21 -31.72 19.15 -17.84
C ASN A 21 -31.82 18.83 -19.35
N THR A 22 -33.02 18.60 -19.83
CA THR A 22 -33.34 18.21 -21.22
C THR A 22 -32.82 19.21 -22.26
N TYR A 23 -32.54 20.45 -21.86
CA TYR A 23 -31.92 21.45 -22.76
C TYR A 23 -30.59 20.98 -23.35
N TRP A 24 -29.83 20.19 -22.61
CA TRP A 24 -28.56 19.61 -23.09
C TRP A 24 -28.77 18.67 -24.28
N MET A 25 -29.88 17.95 -24.30
CA MET A 25 -30.22 17.05 -25.40
C MET A 25 -30.49 17.80 -26.70
N TYR A 26 -31.21 18.95 -26.61
CA TYR A 26 -31.44 19.82 -27.77
C TYR A 26 -30.14 20.43 -28.28
N LEU A 27 -29.26 20.89 -27.38
CA LEU A 27 -27.97 21.49 -27.75
C LEU A 27 -27.08 20.48 -28.50
N ILE A 28 -26.99 19.22 -27.98
CA ILE A 28 -26.20 18.15 -28.58
C ILE A 28 -26.74 17.76 -29.97
N LEU A 29 -28.05 17.77 -30.16
CA LEU A 29 -28.69 17.39 -31.42
C LEU A 29 -28.61 18.50 -32.47
N MET A 30 -28.85 19.79 -32.07
CA MET A 30 -28.85 20.89 -33.00
C MET A 30 -27.46 21.37 -33.48
N VAL A 31 -26.45 21.24 -32.61
CA VAL A 31 -25.08 21.68 -32.93
C VAL A 31 -24.10 20.50 -32.63
N PRO A 32 -23.96 19.55 -33.55
CA PRO A 32 -23.37 18.26 -33.30
C PRO A 32 -22.00 18.27 -32.62
N VAL A 33 -21.06 19.02 -33.14
CA VAL A 33 -19.68 19.03 -32.62
C VAL A 33 -19.54 19.99 -31.43
N MET A 34 -20.05 21.22 -31.58
CA MET A 34 -19.95 22.26 -30.53
C MET A 34 -20.83 21.92 -29.32
N GLY A 35 -22.03 21.40 -29.55
CA GLY A 35 -22.94 21.00 -28.48
C GLY A 35 -22.36 19.89 -27.63
N CYS A 36 -21.71 18.88 -28.24
CA CYS A 36 -21.00 17.83 -27.54
C CYS A 36 -19.79 18.40 -26.76
N LEU A 37 -19.04 19.33 -27.34
CA LEU A 37 -17.88 19.95 -26.69
C LEU A 37 -18.31 20.79 -25.48
N ILE A 38 -19.33 21.63 -25.65
CA ILE A 38 -19.86 22.47 -24.57
C ILE A 38 -20.41 21.61 -23.45
N TYR A 39 -21.18 20.57 -23.76
CA TYR A 39 -21.70 19.63 -22.76
C TYR A 39 -20.57 18.90 -22.02
N PHE A 40 -19.56 18.43 -22.73
CA PHE A 40 -18.40 17.80 -22.12
C PHE A 40 -17.68 18.73 -21.14
N VAL A 41 -17.38 19.96 -21.56
CA VAL A 41 -16.66 20.94 -20.73
C VAL A 41 -17.49 21.44 -19.55
N ALA A 42 -18.79 21.67 -19.75
CA ALA A 42 -19.65 22.23 -18.72
C ALA A 42 -20.13 21.22 -17.67
N GLU A 43 -20.35 19.97 -18.08
CA GLU A 43 -21.00 18.97 -17.25
C GLU A 43 -20.14 17.74 -16.95
N VAL A 44 -19.52 17.15 -17.97
CA VAL A 44 -18.78 15.89 -17.81
C VAL A 44 -17.39 16.13 -17.21
N LEU A 45 -16.69 17.15 -17.69
CA LEU A 45 -15.34 17.48 -17.21
C LEU A 45 -15.30 17.85 -15.72
N PRO A 46 -16.20 18.72 -15.18
CA PRO A 46 -16.24 19.02 -13.76
C PRO A 46 -16.55 17.78 -12.89
N GLU A 47 -17.42 16.89 -13.37
CA GLU A 47 -17.74 15.65 -12.65
C GLU A 47 -16.54 14.70 -12.61
N LEU A 48 -15.84 14.52 -13.74
CA LEU A 48 -14.61 13.74 -13.82
C LEU A 48 -13.51 14.30 -12.90
N VAL A 49 -13.34 15.63 -12.89
CA VAL A 49 -12.30 16.29 -12.08
C VAL A 49 -12.64 16.30 -10.59
N ARG A 50 -13.92 16.41 -10.22
CA ARG A 50 -14.39 16.40 -8.82
C ARG A 50 -14.56 15.00 -8.28
N GLY A 51 -14.71 13.99 -9.12
CA GLY A 51 -14.83 12.59 -8.74
C GLY A 51 -13.56 12.02 -8.10
N PRO A 52 -13.63 10.84 -7.44
CA PRO A 52 -12.47 10.19 -6.81
C PRO A 52 -11.30 10.00 -7.77
N ALA A 53 -11.58 9.59 -9.01
CA ALA A 53 -10.57 9.41 -10.05
C ALA A 53 -9.88 10.72 -10.44
N GLY A 54 -10.65 11.83 -10.56
CA GLY A 54 -10.10 13.15 -10.87
C GLY A 54 -9.26 13.72 -9.74
N LYS A 55 -9.67 13.49 -8.49
CA LYS A 55 -8.88 13.89 -7.32
C LYS A 55 -7.53 13.13 -7.30
N HIS A 56 -7.52 11.84 -7.60
CA HIS A 56 -6.29 11.05 -7.71
C HIS A 56 -5.42 11.55 -8.87
N ALA A 57 -5.98 11.75 -10.06
CA ALA A 57 -5.25 12.26 -11.21
C ALA A 57 -4.64 13.65 -10.94
N ARG A 58 -5.41 14.56 -10.32
CA ARG A 58 -4.92 15.88 -9.91
C ARG A 58 -3.81 15.79 -8.87
N LYS A 59 -3.95 14.91 -7.85
CA LYS A 59 -2.92 14.70 -6.83
C LYS A 59 -1.64 14.18 -7.47
N SER A 60 -1.75 13.19 -8.35
CA SER A 60 -0.60 12.64 -9.08
C SER A 60 0.06 13.68 -9.98
N PHE A 61 -0.72 14.48 -10.70
CA PHE A 61 -0.21 15.56 -11.55
C PHE A 61 0.51 16.65 -10.73
N LEU A 62 -0.07 17.07 -9.60
CA LEU A 62 0.55 18.06 -8.72
C LEU A 62 1.83 17.50 -8.06
N ALA A 63 1.84 16.21 -7.68
CA ALA A 63 3.04 15.56 -7.17
C ALA A 63 4.14 15.45 -8.23
N MET A 64 3.77 15.36 -9.51
CA MET A 64 4.72 15.37 -10.63
C MET A 64 5.34 16.76 -10.86
N LEU A 65 4.56 17.84 -10.61
CA LEU A 65 5.04 19.22 -10.71
C LEU A 65 5.92 19.65 -9.53
N ASP A 66 5.66 19.12 -8.36
CA ASP A 66 6.40 19.45 -7.14
C ASP A 66 6.55 18.19 -6.25
N PRO A 67 7.51 17.30 -6.59
CA PRO A 67 7.78 16.07 -5.85
C PRO A 67 8.22 16.32 -4.39
N GLU A 68 8.81 17.48 -4.14
CA GLU A 68 9.35 17.85 -2.83
C GLU A 68 8.30 18.47 -1.89
N LYS A 69 7.10 18.74 -2.38
CA LYS A 69 6.06 19.43 -1.61
C LYS A 69 5.71 18.66 -0.32
N ASP A 70 5.41 17.36 -0.43
CA ASP A 70 4.99 16.56 0.72
C ASP A 70 6.10 16.51 1.79
N PHE A 71 7.36 16.49 1.37
CA PHE A 71 8.50 16.53 2.30
C PHE A 71 8.63 17.90 2.98
N ARG A 72 8.57 18.99 2.21
CA ARG A 72 8.65 20.34 2.79
C ARG A 72 7.51 20.60 3.78
N ASP A 73 6.30 20.19 3.41
CA ASP A 73 5.12 20.36 4.27
C ASP A 73 5.24 19.52 5.56
N ALA A 74 5.71 18.27 5.46
CA ALA A 74 5.91 17.42 6.63
C ALA A 74 7.07 17.92 7.52
N LYS A 75 8.17 18.36 6.90
CA LYS A 75 9.30 18.94 7.62
C LYS A 75 8.88 20.22 8.34
N TYR A 76 8.18 21.13 7.68
CA TYR A 76 7.65 22.34 8.28
C TYR A 76 6.70 22.05 9.46
N ALA A 77 5.80 21.07 9.29
CA ALA A 77 4.89 20.66 10.37
C ALA A 77 5.66 20.10 11.59
N PHE A 78 6.72 19.31 11.34
CA PHE A 78 7.58 18.80 12.40
C PHE A 78 8.39 19.90 13.07
N ASP A 79 9.00 20.80 12.31
CA ASP A 79 9.80 21.92 12.83
C ASP A 79 8.94 22.89 13.67
N THR A 80 7.66 23.06 13.30
CA THR A 80 6.71 23.92 14.02
C THR A 80 6.17 23.25 15.29
N ALA A 81 5.87 21.94 15.21
CA ALA A 81 5.32 21.17 16.32
C ALA A 81 5.89 19.73 16.28
N PRO A 82 6.96 19.44 17.07
CA PRO A 82 7.63 18.14 17.06
C PRO A 82 6.86 17.06 17.82
N THR A 83 5.59 16.88 17.47
CA THR A 83 4.74 15.81 18.00
C THR A 83 5.12 14.45 17.41
N VAL A 84 4.76 13.34 18.09
CA VAL A 84 4.95 11.98 17.56
C VAL A 84 4.30 11.84 16.19
N ALA A 85 3.08 12.36 16.01
CA ALA A 85 2.35 12.27 14.73
C ALA A 85 3.09 12.96 13.57
N ASN A 86 3.60 14.19 13.78
CA ASN A 86 4.35 14.91 12.75
C ASN A 86 5.71 14.24 12.48
N ARG A 87 6.33 13.69 13.51
CA ARG A 87 7.57 12.92 13.41
C ARG A 87 7.38 11.66 12.56
N ILE A 88 6.35 10.88 12.85
CA ILE A 88 6.02 9.67 12.07
C ILE A 88 5.68 10.03 10.61
N ARG A 89 4.92 11.11 10.38
CA ARG A 89 4.62 11.58 9.02
C ARG A 89 5.88 11.91 8.24
N LEU A 90 6.83 12.61 8.84
CA LEU A 90 8.12 12.92 8.20
C LEU A 90 8.94 11.64 7.97
N ALA A 91 8.97 10.74 8.96
CA ALA A 91 9.65 9.44 8.84
C ALA A 91 9.11 8.60 7.68
N GLN A 92 7.79 8.55 7.49
CA GLN A 92 7.17 7.83 6.36
C GLN A 92 7.63 8.37 4.99
N ILE A 93 7.78 9.68 4.85
CA ILE A 93 8.27 10.30 3.61
C ILE A 93 9.75 9.99 3.39
N LEU A 94 10.57 10.03 4.45
CA LEU A 94 11.97 9.66 4.39
C LEU A 94 12.16 8.18 4.04
N THR A 95 11.35 7.29 4.62
CA THR A 95 11.32 5.86 4.27
C THR A 95 10.99 5.65 2.79
N ALA A 96 9.98 6.35 2.26
CA ALA A 96 9.63 6.28 0.84
C ALA A 96 10.75 6.76 -0.10
N ARG A 97 11.70 7.55 0.41
CA ARG A 97 12.91 8.00 -0.29
C ARG A 97 14.10 7.06 -0.10
N GLY A 98 13.98 6.05 0.75
CA GLY A 98 15.08 5.16 1.13
C GLY A 98 16.12 5.80 2.07
N ASP A 99 15.80 6.94 2.68
CA ASP A 99 16.70 7.63 3.62
C ASP A 99 16.49 7.10 5.04
N TYR A 100 16.87 5.84 5.23
CA TYR A 100 16.70 5.15 6.51
C TYR A 100 17.56 5.74 7.64
N ASP A 101 18.72 6.30 7.31
CA ASP A 101 19.58 6.97 8.31
C ASP A 101 18.89 8.21 8.87
N ALA A 102 18.25 9.02 8.01
CA ALA A 102 17.46 10.17 8.47
C ALA A 102 16.24 9.74 9.28
N VAL A 103 15.58 8.61 8.93
CA VAL A 103 14.47 8.05 9.73
C VAL A 103 14.96 7.69 11.14
N ILE A 104 16.06 6.97 11.24
CA ILE A 104 16.62 6.55 12.53
C ILE A 104 17.02 7.78 13.36
N ALA A 105 17.73 8.73 12.78
CA ALA A 105 18.14 9.97 13.44
C ALA A 105 16.94 10.82 13.90
N LEU A 106 15.82 10.70 13.19
CA LEU A 106 14.57 11.38 13.55
C LEU A 106 13.82 10.69 14.68
N LEU A 107 13.75 9.34 14.69
CA LEU A 107 12.90 8.59 15.61
C LEU A 107 13.59 8.21 16.92
N GLU A 108 14.87 7.79 16.89
CA GLU A 108 15.58 7.33 18.10
C GLU A 108 15.63 8.36 19.24
N PRO A 109 15.93 9.65 18.99
CA PRO A 109 15.96 10.65 20.07
C PRO A 109 14.59 10.91 20.70
N ALA A 110 13.51 10.45 20.06
CA ALA A 110 12.15 10.60 20.60
C ALA A 110 11.77 9.51 21.60
N LEU A 111 12.48 8.38 21.61
CA LEU A 111 12.30 7.29 22.58
C LEU A 111 12.86 7.68 23.96
N THR A 112 12.31 8.72 24.56
CA THR A 112 12.75 9.22 25.87
C THR A 112 11.54 9.37 26.81
N ASN A 113 11.78 9.16 28.11
CA ASN A 113 10.78 9.37 29.15
C ASN A 113 9.43 8.70 28.83
N HIS A 114 8.38 9.52 28.66
CA HIS A 114 7.01 9.06 28.41
C HIS A 114 6.80 8.36 27.06
N PHE A 115 7.74 8.49 26.11
CA PHE A 115 7.68 7.88 24.78
C PHE A 115 8.65 6.72 24.61
N ALA A 116 9.29 6.25 25.68
CA ALA A 116 10.27 5.14 25.60
C ALA A 116 9.68 3.86 25.01
N ASP A 117 8.37 3.63 25.24
CA ASP A 117 7.63 2.46 24.76
C ASP A 117 6.54 2.84 23.75
N ASP A 118 6.65 4.00 23.08
CA ASP A 118 5.69 4.40 22.06
C ASP A 118 5.75 3.43 20.87
N ILE A 119 4.62 2.77 20.62
CA ILE A 119 4.54 1.70 19.63
C ILE A 119 4.86 2.21 18.20
N MET A 120 4.41 3.42 17.85
CA MET A 120 4.63 3.97 16.51
C MET A 120 6.11 4.28 16.26
N LEU A 121 6.82 4.75 17.28
CA LEU A 121 8.25 5.01 17.22
C LEU A 121 9.03 3.71 17.13
N LEU A 122 8.69 2.72 17.96
CA LEU A 122 9.35 1.40 17.96
C LEU A 122 9.16 0.68 16.62
N GLU A 123 7.94 0.67 16.09
CA GLU A 123 7.65 0.08 14.77
C GLU A 123 8.39 0.81 13.65
N GLY A 124 8.38 2.15 13.66
CA GLY A 124 9.09 2.95 12.67
C GLY A 124 10.59 2.65 12.65
N LEU A 125 11.22 2.49 13.83
CA LEU A 125 12.64 2.12 13.95
C LEU A 125 12.90 0.68 13.53
N ALA A 126 12.03 -0.26 13.92
CA ALA A 126 12.16 -1.66 13.51
C ALA A 126 12.17 -1.80 11.97
N TYR A 127 11.25 -1.12 11.29
CA TYR A 127 11.23 -1.10 9.83
C TYR A 127 12.44 -0.36 9.23
N ALA A 128 12.80 0.81 9.77
CA ALA A 128 13.93 1.57 9.25
C ALA A 128 15.25 0.80 9.33
N TYR A 129 15.50 0.13 10.45
CA TYR A 129 16.67 -0.73 10.60
C TYR A 129 16.63 -1.96 9.71
N TYR A 130 15.43 -2.58 9.56
CA TYR A 130 15.25 -3.71 8.66
C TYR A 130 15.54 -3.33 7.21
N ASP A 131 14.96 -2.24 6.72
CA ASP A 131 15.11 -1.77 5.35
C ASP A 131 16.53 -1.24 5.07
N LYS A 132 17.22 -0.73 6.10
CA LYS A 132 18.65 -0.38 6.05
C LYS A 132 19.55 -1.63 5.95
N GLY A 133 19.05 -2.81 6.31
CA GLY A 133 19.82 -4.06 6.37
C GLY A 133 20.51 -4.30 7.73
N ASP A 134 20.26 -3.48 8.72
CA ASP A 134 20.73 -3.68 10.09
C ASP A 134 19.74 -4.54 10.89
N PHE A 135 19.72 -5.82 10.56
CA PHE A 135 18.77 -6.78 11.10
C PHE A 135 18.90 -7.02 12.61
N ARG A 136 20.10 -6.80 13.17
CA ARG A 136 20.30 -6.94 14.63
C ARG A 136 19.58 -5.84 15.39
N ASN A 137 19.73 -4.59 14.96
CA ASN A 137 19.01 -3.48 15.57
C ASN A 137 17.51 -3.55 15.28
N ALA A 138 17.10 -3.97 14.08
CA ALA A 138 15.69 -4.24 13.78
C ALA A 138 15.10 -5.23 14.79
N LEU A 139 15.77 -6.36 15.03
CA LEU A 139 15.32 -7.38 15.99
C LEU A 139 15.26 -6.83 17.43
N ALA A 140 16.23 -5.99 17.82
CA ALA A 140 16.23 -5.36 19.14
C ALA A 140 15.00 -4.46 19.36
N TYR A 141 14.59 -3.67 18.35
CA TYR A 141 13.38 -2.87 18.43
C TYR A 141 12.11 -3.71 18.38
N ILE A 142 12.09 -4.78 17.58
CA ILE A 142 10.98 -5.75 17.57
C ILE A 142 10.82 -6.38 18.95
N HIS A 143 11.89 -6.77 19.64
CA HIS A 143 11.81 -7.33 20.98
C HIS A 143 11.22 -6.33 21.97
N LYS A 144 11.58 -5.03 21.91
CA LYS A 144 10.94 -4.00 22.74
C LYS A 144 9.42 -3.93 22.52
N ILE A 145 8.95 -4.15 21.27
CA ILE A 145 7.51 -4.22 20.98
C ILE A 145 6.87 -5.45 21.67
N TYR A 146 7.55 -6.59 21.65
CA TYR A 146 7.09 -7.83 22.28
C TYR A 146 7.14 -7.81 23.81
N ASP A 147 8.06 -7.06 24.40
CA ASP A 147 8.19 -6.91 25.86
C ASP A 147 7.06 -6.06 26.48
N ARG A 148 6.28 -5.39 25.66
CA ARG A 148 5.10 -4.64 26.11
C ARG A 148 4.02 -5.59 26.62
N LYS A 149 3.42 -5.25 27.76
CA LYS A 149 2.40 -6.07 28.44
C LYS A 149 0.97 -5.64 28.12
N ASP A 150 0.82 -4.50 27.44
CA ASP A 150 -0.47 -3.85 27.20
C ASP A 150 -1.18 -4.31 25.93
N ALA A 151 -0.44 -4.88 24.97
CA ALA A 151 -1.02 -5.39 23.72
C ALA A 151 -0.12 -6.44 23.06
N GLU A 152 -0.74 -7.42 22.38
CA GLU A 152 -0.01 -8.31 21.48
C GLU A 152 0.48 -7.55 20.23
N PRO A 153 1.69 -7.88 19.72
CA PRO A 153 2.17 -7.34 18.46
C PRO A 153 1.23 -7.65 17.30
N GLN A 154 1.05 -6.68 16.43
CA GLN A 154 0.26 -6.84 15.21
C GLN A 154 0.88 -7.88 14.28
N ASP A 155 0.08 -8.53 13.44
CA ASP A 155 0.55 -9.63 12.58
C ASP A 155 1.63 -9.18 11.58
N TYR A 156 1.61 -7.92 11.12
CA TYR A 156 2.68 -7.39 10.27
C TYR A 156 4.02 -7.25 11.01
N ILE A 157 4.03 -7.02 12.33
CA ILE A 157 5.24 -7.02 13.16
C ILE A 157 5.73 -8.46 13.38
N LYS A 158 4.82 -9.42 13.56
CA LYS A 158 5.17 -10.84 13.63
C LYS A 158 5.83 -11.31 12.32
N LEU A 159 5.31 -10.85 11.19
CA LEU A 159 5.91 -11.13 9.88
C LEU A 159 7.28 -10.46 9.72
N LEU A 160 7.43 -9.20 10.14
CA LEU A 160 8.71 -8.49 10.14
C LEU A 160 9.75 -9.22 10.98
N ARG A 161 9.37 -9.74 12.17
CA ARG A 161 10.26 -10.55 13.02
C ARG A 161 10.74 -11.79 12.31
N ALA A 162 9.82 -12.53 11.69
CA ALA A 162 10.17 -13.74 10.96
C ALA A 162 11.13 -13.45 9.79
N ARG A 163 10.89 -12.38 9.05
CA ARG A 163 11.77 -11.90 7.98
C ARG A 163 13.14 -11.47 8.50
N THR A 164 13.17 -10.86 9.66
CA THR A 164 14.44 -10.46 10.33
C THR A 164 15.24 -11.71 10.70
N TYR A 165 14.61 -12.76 11.23
CA TYR A 165 15.29 -14.05 11.49
C TYR A 165 15.79 -14.71 10.20
N ILE A 166 15.03 -14.64 9.09
CA ILE A 166 15.50 -15.14 7.79
C ILE A 166 16.77 -14.39 7.35
N ALA A 167 16.79 -13.07 7.51
CA ALA A 167 17.92 -12.22 7.13
C ALA A 167 19.15 -12.48 8.01
N LEU A 168 18.95 -12.78 9.30
CA LEU A 168 19.99 -13.20 10.24
C LEU A 168 20.44 -14.66 10.06
N ASN A 169 19.85 -15.39 9.09
CA ASN A 169 20.08 -16.81 8.84
C ASN A 169 19.61 -17.75 9.97
N GLU A 170 18.71 -17.29 10.83
CA GLU A 170 18.06 -18.07 11.87
C GLU A 170 16.83 -18.80 11.32
N LEU A 171 17.07 -19.69 10.34
CA LEU A 171 16.00 -20.26 9.51
C LEU A 171 15.01 -21.14 10.29
N ALA A 172 15.51 -21.89 11.30
CA ALA A 172 14.65 -22.74 12.13
C ALA A 172 13.67 -21.91 12.99
N THR A 173 14.14 -20.80 13.57
CA THR A 173 13.33 -19.87 14.35
C THR A 173 12.28 -19.20 13.43
N ALA A 174 12.72 -18.72 12.27
CA ALA A 174 11.84 -18.11 11.28
C ALA A 174 10.73 -19.08 10.81
N ARG A 175 11.07 -20.36 10.56
CA ARG A 175 10.09 -21.38 10.18
C ARG A 175 9.06 -21.59 11.28
N ALA A 176 9.48 -21.70 12.54
CA ALA A 176 8.55 -21.89 13.66
C ALA A 176 7.59 -20.69 13.81
N GLU A 177 8.10 -19.46 13.67
CA GLU A 177 7.31 -18.24 13.70
C GLU A 177 6.28 -18.19 12.56
N LEU A 178 6.73 -18.40 11.32
CA LEU A 178 5.86 -18.35 10.15
C LEU A 178 4.80 -19.45 10.15
N THR A 179 5.15 -20.67 10.58
CA THR A 179 4.18 -21.77 10.66
C THR A 179 3.01 -21.43 11.59
N ARG A 180 3.27 -20.72 12.69
CA ARG A 180 2.19 -20.24 13.57
C ARG A 180 1.43 -19.05 12.96
N LEU A 181 2.16 -18.15 12.30
CA LEU A 181 1.57 -16.91 11.77
C LEU A 181 0.60 -17.16 10.63
N VAL A 182 0.87 -18.10 9.73
CA VAL A 182 0.05 -18.37 8.53
C VAL A 182 -1.38 -18.78 8.83
N ASP A 183 -1.67 -19.28 10.04
CA ASP A 183 -3.02 -19.67 10.45
C ASP A 183 -3.91 -18.46 10.75
N PHE A 184 -3.33 -17.33 11.12
CA PHE A 184 -4.04 -16.11 11.56
C PHE A 184 -3.81 -14.92 10.65
N TYR A 185 -2.74 -14.93 9.86
CA TYR A 185 -2.38 -13.80 8.99
C TYR A 185 -3.39 -13.60 7.86
N THR A 186 -3.89 -12.38 7.75
CA THR A 186 -4.81 -12.01 6.67
C THR A 186 -4.01 -11.79 5.37
N GLY A 187 -4.35 -12.56 4.33
CA GLY A 187 -3.67 -12.48 3.02
C GLY A 187 -2.62 -13.58 2.83
N GLU A 188 -1.94 -13.54 1.68
CA GLU A 188 -1.02 -14.61 1.25
C GLU A 188 0.45 -14.31 1.53
N GLU A 189 0.78 -13.12 2.02
CA GLU A 189 2.16 -12.66 2.19
C GLU A 189 2.96 -13.56 3.15
N ALA A 190 2.39 -13.91 4.30
CA ALA A 190 3.05 -14.78 5.27
C ALA A 190 3.27 -16.21 4.70
N ARG A 191 2.29 -16.74 3.96
CA ARG A 191 2.41 -18.06 3.30
C ARG A 191 3.47 -18.07 2.22
N ILE A 192 3.54 -17.03 1.40
CA ILE A 192 4.61 -16.87 0.40
C ILE A 192 5.98 -16.80 1.09
N THR A 193 6.08 -16.03 2.18
CA THR A 193 7.33 -15.93 2.96
C THR A 193 7.75 -17.30 3.52
N LEU A 194 6.80 -18.08 4.05
CA LEU A 194 7.07 -19.43 4.53
C LEU A 194 7.52 -20.37 3.39
N ALA A 195 6.83 -20.35 2.25
CA ALA A 195 7.19 -21.18 1.11
C ALA A 195 8.60 -20.86 0.58
N GLN A 196 8.95 -19.58 0.48
CA GLN A 196 10.29 -19.14 0.09
C GLN A 196 11.37 -19.57 1.10
N LEU A 197 11.06 -19.49 2.40
CA LEU A 197 11.95 -19.99 3.44
C LEU A 197 12.15 -21.50 3.33
N LEU A 198 11.09 -22.27 3.09
CA LEU A 198 11.15 -23.73 2.93
C LEU A 198 12.01 -24.13 1.72
N LEU A 199 11.91 -23.41 0.59
CA LEU A 199 12.82 -23.60 -0.55
C LEU A 199 14.28 -23.37 -0.15
N ARG A 200 14.56 -22.29 0.58
CA ARG A 200 15.91 -22.00 1.08
C ARG A 200 16.44 -23.08 2.02
N MET A 201 15.56 -23.77 2.75
CA MET A 201 15.89 -24.89 3.65
C MET A 201 15.95 -26.24 2.92
N GLY A 202 15.66 -26.31 1.61
CA GLY A 202 15.62 -27.54 0.84
C GLY A 202 14.34 -28.36 1.00
N ALA A 203 13.32 -27.85 1.69
CA ALA A 203 12.02 -28.49 1.89
C ALA A 203 11.08 -28.19 0.69
N ASN A 204 11.49 -28.65 -0.49
CA ASN A 204 10.85 -28.29 -1.77
C ASN A 204 9.40 -28.77 -1.87
N ASP A 205 9.09 -29.96 -1.36
CA ASP A 205 7.74 -30.52 -1.45
C ASP A 205 6.75 -29.73 -0.57
N GLU A 206 7.18 -29.34 0.63
CA GLU A 206 6.38 -28.49 1.52
C GLU A 206 6.12 -27.11 0.90
N ALA A 207 7.15 -26.49 0.34
CA ALA A 207 7.01 -25.21 -0.35
C ALA A 207 6.05 -25.29 -1.54
N ARG A 208 6.18 -26.35 -2.35
CA ARG A 208 5.31 -26.61 -3.50
C ARG A 208 3.84 -26.79 -3.07
N ALA A 209 3.60 -27.50 -1.96
CA ALA A 209 2.26 -27.67 -1.43
C ALA A 209 1.60 -26.33 -1.05
N ILE A 210 2.34 -25.43 -0.41
CA ILE A 210 1.86 -24.08 -0.08
C ILE A 210 1.53 -23.27 -1.34
N TYR A 211 2.41 -23.27 -2.34
CA TYR A 211 2.13 -22.55 -3.59
C TYR A 211 0.90 -23.11 -4.31
N LEU A 212 0.72 -24.42 -4.33
CA LEU A 212 -0.44 -25.06 -4.95
C LEU A 212 -1.73 -24.69 -4.20
N ASP A 213 -1.70 -24.67 -2.87
CA ASP A 213 -2.84 -24.27 -2.05
C ASP A 213 -3.25 -22.79 -2.34
N ILE A 214 -2.27 -21.87 -2.40
CA ILE A 214 -2.52 -20.46 -2.73
C ILE A 214 -3.22 -20.33 -4.10
N VAL A 215 -2.68 -21.00 -5.13
CA VAL A 215 -3.23 -20.92 -6.48
C VAL A 215 -4.61 -21.55 -6.56
N THR A 216 -4.85 -22.65 -5.84
CA THR A 216 -6.14 -23.35 -5.82
C THR A 216 -7.20 -22.48 -5.13
N ARG A 217 -6.91 -21.89 -3.98
CA ARG A 217 -7.80 -20.96 -3.28
C ARG A 217 -8.11 -19.72 -4.14
N ALA A 218 -7.10 -19.17 -4.79
CA ALA A 218 -7.28 -17.98 -5.64
C ALA A 218 -8.26 -18.22 -6.79
N ARG A 219 -8.34 -19.43 -7.36
CA ARG A 219 -9.29 -19.78 -8.45
C ARG A 219 -10.75 -19.67 -8.01
N HIS A 220 -11.04 -19.99 -6.76
CA HIS A 220 -12.40 -19.99 -6.20
C HIS A 220 -12.71 -18.72 -5.40
N ALA A 221 -11.72 -17.86 -5.19
CA ALA A 221 -11.87 -16.65 -4.40
C ALA A 221 -12.62 -15.53 -5.16
N PRO A 222 -13.30 -14.62 -4.45
CA PRO A 222 -13.93 -13.45 -5.05
C PRO A 222 -12.93 -12.57 -5.81
N LYS A 223 -13.41 -11.85 -6.83
CA LYS A 223 -12.55 -10.92 -7.64
C LYS A 223 -11.80 -9.89 -6.80
N TYR A 224 -12.41 -9.44 -5.70
CA TYR A 224 -11.75 -8.53 -4.77
C TYR A 224 -10.46 -9.15 -4.22
N TYR A 225 -10.53 -10.37 -3.69
CA TYR A 225 -9.37 -11.09 -3.16
C TYR A 225 -8.29 -11.29 -4.22
N GLN A 226 -8.68 -11.74 -5.43
CA GLN A 226 -7.73 -11.92 -6.54
C GLN A 226 -7.01 -10.62 -6.90
N LYS A 227 -7.69 -9.47 -6.76
CA LYS A 227 -7.10 -8.14 -7.02
C LYS A 227 -6.15 -7.72 -5.90
N THR A 228 -6.53 -7.92 -4.65
CA THR A 228 -5.73 -7.55 -3.48
C THR A 228 -4.47 -8.40 -3.37
N GLU A 229 -4.59 -9.73 -3.56
CA GLU A 229 -3.49 -10.69 -3.41
C GLU A 229 -2.74 -10.96 -4.73
N LYS A 230 -3.01 -10.18 -5.78
CA LYS A 230 -2.49 -10.41 -7.14
C LYS A 230 -0.99 -10.68 -7.19
N GLN A 231 -0.20 -9.91 -6.46
CA GLN A 231 1.26 -10.04 -6.46
C GLN A 231 1.71 -11.39 -5.88
N TRP A 232 1.09 -11.81 -4.78
CA TRP A 232 1.43 -13.05 -4.10
C TRP A 232 0.97 -14.29 -4.87
N ILE A 233 -0.22 -14.21 -5.47
CA ILE A 233 -0.74 -15.25 -6.37
C ILE A 233 0.19 -15.41 -7.59
N ALA A 234 0.69 -14.31 -8.16
CA ALA A 234 1.61 -14.36 -9.29
C ALA A 234 2.95 -15.03 -8.92
N ILE A 235 3.48 -14.76 -7.72
CA ILE A 235 4.69 -15.43 -7.21
C ILE A 235 4.45 -16.93 -7.07
N ALA A 236 3.32 -17.35 -6.47
CA ALA A 236 2.98 -18.76 -6.35
C ALA A 236 2.83 -19.48 -7.70
N GLN A 237 2.18 -18.83 -8.67
CA GLN A 237 2.04 -19.36 -10.03
C GLN A 237 3.38 -19.49 -10.76
N ALA A 238 4.31 -18.55 -10.56
CA ALA A 238 5.63 -18.58 -11.15
C ALA A 238 6.48 -19.71 -10.56
N ALA A 239 6.38 -19.95 -9.25
CA ALA A 239 7.12 -21.01 -8.55
C ALA A 239 6.67 -22.44 -8.92
N LEU A 240 5.50 -22.61 -9.51
CA LEU A 240 4.94 -23.91 -9.93
C LEU A 240 5.24 -24.29 -11.39
N LYS A 241 5.84 -23.37 -12.17
CA LYS A 241 6.25 -23.60 -13.56
C LYS A 241 7.60 -24.30 -13.63
#